data_8ce2c389db5f62d6b2b212a60ed03420
#
_entry.id   8ce2c389db5f62d6b2b212a60ed03420
#
_cell.length_a   1.000
_cell.length_b   1.000
_cell.length_c   1.000
_cell.angle_alpha   90.00
_cell.angle_beta   90.00
_cell.angle_gamma   90.00
#
_symmetry.space_group_name_H-M   'P 1'
#
loop_
_entity.id
_entity.type
_entity.pdbx_description
1 polymer ?
#
loop_
_entity_poly.entity_id
_entity_poly.type
_entity_poly.pdbx_seq_one_letter_code
_entity_poly.pdbx_strand_id
1 'polypeptide(L)'
;EGKASVLLSGERTFLNILQHASGIATMANKYAKLIEGTGVVLLDTRKTRPHLRDFEKYASRVGGAINHRLGLDDCLMLKDTHLRTIENLAEFVKIARKRISWVTKIEIECETFSQVETAMEAGADIIMCDNMTFQQIKDVVKYRDDKYPHILVEASGNINLDTIQEYAKTGVDAVSSGSIIHQATWLDFSMRVD
;
A
#
# COMPACT_ATOMS: atom_id res chain seq x y z
N GLU A 1 15.25 -14.94 29.29
CA GLU A 1 15.54 -15.92 30.35
C GLU A 1 14.23 -16.48 30.91
N GLY A 2 14.23 -17.79 31.27
CA GLY A 2 13.05 -18.44 31.82
C GLY A 2 13.29 -19.91 32.17
N LYS A 3 12.25 -20.58 32.69
CA LYS A 3 12.33 -22.01 32.99
C LYS A 3 12.53 -22.80 31.70
N ALA A 4 13.47 -23.75 31.68
CA ALA A 4 13.81 -24.57 30.52
C ALA A 4 12.58 -25.21 29.86
N SER A 5 11.62 -25.75 30.66
CA SER A 5 10.40 -26.34 30.14
C SER A 5 9.53 -25.35 29.36
N VAL A 6 9.45 -24.09 29.80
CA VAL A 6 8.69 -23.03 29.10
C VAL A 6 9.40 -22.61 27.81
N LEU A 7 10.73 -22.43 27.86
CA LEU A 7 11.53 -22.07 26.69
C LEU A 7 11.43 -23.15 25.60
N LEU A 8 11.61 -24.42 25.95
CA LEU A 8 11.53 -25.53 25.01
C LEU A 8 10.12 -25.72 24.44
N SER A 9 9.07 -25.55 25.23
CA SER A 9 7.69 -25.66 24.76
C SER A 9 7.28 -24.49 23.86
N GLY A 10 7.79 -23.28 24.09
CA GLY A 10 7.46 -22.07 23.36
C GLY A 10 8.34 -21.81 22.14
N GLU A 11 9.50 -22.47 22.03
CA GLU A 11 10.53 -22.22 21.03
C GLU A 11 9.98 -22.12 19.61
N ARG A 12 9.27 -23.14 19.16
CA ARG A 12 8.80 -23.20 17.76
C ARG A 12 7.81 -22.08 17.45
N THR A 13 6.88 -21.81 18.35
CA THR A 13 5.92 -20.70 18.17
C THR A 13 6.62 -19.35 18.09
N PHE A 14 7.56 -19.09 19.00
CA PHE A 14 8.34 -17.86 19.00
C PHE A 14 9.17 -17.71 17.72
N LEU A 15 9.89 -18.76 17.30
CA LEU A 15 10.71 -18.73 16.10
C LEU A 15 9.87 -18.51 14.84
N ASN A 16 8.70 -19.17 14.73
CA ASN A 16 7.81 -18.97 13.58
C ASN A 16 7.34 -17.51 13.45
N ILE A 17 6.95 -16.88 14.56
CA ILE A 17 6.54 -15.48 14.59
C ILE A 17 7.71 -14.59 14.17
N LEU A 18 8.89 -14.80 14.74
CA LEU A 18 10.08 -14.01 14.44
C LEU A 18 10.53 -14.17 12.99
N GLN A 19 10.60 -15.40 12.49
CA GLN A 19 10.98 -15.72 11.11
C GLN A 19 10.04 -15.05 10.10
N HIS A 20 8.74 -15.12 10.34
CA HIS A 20 7.72 -14.53 9.48
C HIS A 20 7.81 -13.00 9.46
N ALA A 21 7.79 -12.34 10.62
CA ALA A 21 7.87 -10.89 10.72
C ALA A 21 9.17 -10.34 10.12
N SER A 22 10.31 -10.98 10.43
CA SER A 22 11.62 -10.59 9.90
C SER A 22 11.68 -10.75 8.37
N GLY A 23 11.03 -11.78 7.82
CA GLY A 23 10.91 -11.98 6.38
C GLY A 23 10.18 -10.80 5.71
N ILE A 24 9.05 -10.38 6.26
CA ILE A 24 8.29 -9.23 5.76
C ILE A 24 9.10 -7.94 5.89
N ALA A 25 9.69 -7.67 7.06
CA ALA A 25 10.50 -6.48 7.28
C ALA A 25 11.70 -6.42 6.30
N THR A 26 12.35 -7.57 6.07
CA THR A 26 13.47 -7.66 5.11
C THR A 26 13.00 -7.40 3.68
N MET A 27 11.86 -7.94 3.28
CA MET A 27 11.30 -7.71 1.95
C MET A 27 10.92 -6.23 1.78
N ALA A 28 10.18 -5.65 2.72
CA ALA A 28 9.83 -4.24 2.68
C ALA A 28 11.07 -3.33 2.62
N ASN A 29 12.13 -3.67 3.37
CA ASN A 29 13.38 -2.92 3.34
C ASN A 29 14.08 -2.97 1.98
N LYS A 30 14.04 -4.11 1.28
CA LYS A 30 14.58 -4.20 -0.10
C LYS A 30 13.86 -3.22 -1.03
N TYR A 31 12.52 -3.16 -0.97
CA TYR A 31 11.74 -2.22 -1.78
C TYR A 31 12.02 -0.76 -1.39
N ALA A 32 12.01 -0.44 -0.10
CA ALA A 32 12.25 0.91 0.40
C ALA A 32 13.62 1.45 -0.04
N LYS A 33 14.67 0.63 0.03
CA LYS A 33 16.02 1.01 -0.42
C LYS A 33 16.10 1.33 -1.91
N LEU A 34 15.31 0.67 -2.76
CA LEU A 34 15.32 0.91 -4.20
C LEU A 34 14.74 2.29 -4.58
N ILE A 35 13.91 2.87 -3.73
CA ILE A 35 13.32 4.18 -3.94
C ILE A 35 13.81 5.24 -2.95
N GLU A 36 14.84 4.92 -2.17
CA GLU A 36 15.45 5.84 -1.22
C GLU A 36 15.94 7.11 -1.93
N GLY A 37 15.67 8.27 -1.36
CA GLY A 37 16.04 9.58 -1.92
C GLY A 37 15.18 10.07 -3.07
N THR A 38 14.19 9.32 -3.55
CA THR A 38 13.27 9.76 -4.62
C THR A 38 12.13 10.66 -4.12
N GLY A 39 11.85 10.67 -2.82
CA GLY A 39 10.66 11.31 -2.24
C GLY A 39 9.40 10.46 -2.32
N VAL A 40 9.41 9.34 -3.06
CA VAL A 40 8.24 8.45 -3.21
C VAL A 40 8.09 7.55 -1.99
N VAL A 41 6.87 7.38 -1.53
CA VAL A 41 6.53 6.57 -0.36
C VAL A 41 6.20 5.13 -0.77
N LEU A 42 6.80 4.14 -0.10
CA LEU A 42 6.39 2.75 -0.22
C LEU A 42 5.20 2.46 0.68
N LEU A 43 4.11 1.96 0.12
CA LEU A 43 2.92 1.56 0.86
C LEU A 43 2.74 0.04 0.84
N ASP A 44 2.24 -0.50 1.96
CA ASP A 44 1.71 -1.86 2.01
C ASP A 44 0.28 -1.92 1.46
N THR A 45 -0.39 -3.05 1.58
CA THR A 45 -1.77 -3.26 1.15
C THR A 45 -2.59 -4.03 2.19
N ARG A 46 -3.86 -4.31 1.89
CA ARG A 46 -4.69 -5.24 2.65
C ARG A 46 -4.52 -6.71 2.25
N LYS A 47 -3.57 -7.03 1.36
CA LYS A 47 -3.23 -8.41 0.96
C LYS A 47 -2.39 -9.06 2.05
N THR A 48 -3.04 -9.34 3.18
CA THR A 48 -2.47 -9.93 4.40
C THR A 48 -3.13 -11.27 4.69
N ARG A 49 -2.48 -12.10 5.51
CA ARG A 49 -3.11 -13.33 5.99
C ARG A 49 -4.30 -13.02 6.90
N PRO A 50 -5.37 -13.85 6.87
CA PRO A 50 -6.47 -13.70 7.80
C PRO A 50 -5.97 -13.64 9.25
N HIS A 51 -6.54 -12.73 10.03
CA HIS A 51 -6.21 -12.47 11.45
C HIS A 51 -4.77 -12.00 11.75
N LEU A 52 -3.88 -11.86 10.74
CA LEU A 52 -2.50 -11.41 10.95
C LEU A 52 -2.24 -9.99 10.42
N ARG A 53 -3.25 -9.25 9.98
CA ARG A 53 -3.07 -7.94 9.33
C ARG A 53 -2.26 -6.96 10.18
N ASP A 54 -2.62 -6.77 11.43
CA ASP A 54 -1.95 -5.80 12.30
C ASP A 54 -0.48 -6.18 12.51
N PHE A 55 -0.22 -7.46 12.68
CA PHE A 55 1.13 -8.01 12.83
C PHE A 55 1.97 -7.86 11.54
N GLU A 56 1.40 -8.23 10.39
CA GLU A 56 2.10 -8.14 9.11
C GLU A 56 2.33 -6.69 8.67
N LYS A 57 1.36 -5.79 8.91
CA LYS A 57 1.53 -4.35 8.68
C LYS A 57 2.53 -3.71 9.65
N TYR A 58 2.61 -4.17 10.88
CA TYR A 58 3.67 -3.76 11.79
C TYR A 58 5.05 -4.17 11.22
N ALA A 59 5.18 -5.41 10.76
CA ALA A 59 6.43 -5.90 10.19
C ALA A 59 6.84 -5.13 8.91
N SER A 60 5.89 -4.81 8.01
CA SER A 60 6.16 -4.00 6.82
C SER A 60 6.67 -2.61 7.18
N ARG A 61 6.10 -1.99 8.22
CA ARG A 61 6.53 -0.68 8.71
C ARG A 61 7.93 -0.71 9.31
N VAL A 62 8.28 -1.77 10.05
CA VAL A 62 9.65 -1.97 10.55
C VAL A 62 10.66 -2.03 9.40
N GLY A 63 10.25 -2.59 8.25
CA GLY A 63 11.06 -2.64 7.03
C GLY A 63 11.15 -1.33 6.25
N GLY A 64 10.42 -0.29 6.65
CA GLY A 64 10.47 1.04 6.01
C GLY A 64 9.27 1.37 5.12
N ALA A 65 8.25 0.51 5.02
CA ALA A 65 7.00 0.88 4.37
C ALA A 65 6.13 1.74 5.30
N ILE A 66 5.25 2.56 4.72
CA ILE A 66 4.15 3.21 5.43
C ILE A 66 2.90 2.35 5.24
N ASN A 67 2.08 2.24 6.27
CA ASN A 67 0.85 1.49 6.15
C ASN A 67 -0.16 2.26 5.28
N HIS A 68 -0.66 1.61 4.23
CA HIS A 68 -1.91 1.97 3.59
C HIS A 68 -3.06 1.67 4.57
N ARG A 69 -4.30 2.03 4.24
CA ARG A 69 -5.47 1.84 5.12
C ARG A 69 -5.46 0.47 5.82
N LEU A 70 -5.77 0.47 7.10
CA LEU A 70 -5.81 -0.73 7.96
C LEU A 70 -7.08 -1.55 7.74
N GLY A 71 -8.20 -0.86 7.54
CA GLY A 71 -9.52 -1.45 7.34
C GLY A 71 -10.34 -0.76 6.25
N LEU A 72 -11.64 -1.07 6.22
CA LEU A 72 -12.58 -0.43 5.28
C LEU A 72 -13.07 0.93 5.81
N ASP A 73 -12.89 1.18 7.08
CA ASP A 73 -13.29 2.35 7.84
C ASP A 73 -12.22 3.45 7.91
N ASP A 74 -11.00 3.14 7.47
CA ASP A 74 -9.85 4.05 7.56
C ASP A 74 -9.74 5.02 6.36
N CYS A 75 -10.14 4.57 5.18
CA CYS A 75 -10.19 5.38 3.95
C CYS A 75 -11.35 4.91 3.07
N LEU A 76 -12.11 5.87 2.52
CA LEU A 76 -13.10 5.54 1.48
C LEU A 76 -12.37 5.30 0.16
N MET A 77 -12.23 4.04 -0.23
CA MET A 77 -11.62 3.67 -1.50
C MET A 77 -12.68 3.14 -2.47
N LEU A 78 -12.79 3.77 -3.62
CA LEU A 78 -13.61 3.32 -4.72
C LEU A 78 -12.76 2.53 -5.72
N LYS A 79 -13.17 1.31 -6.00
CA LYS A 79 -12.53 0.41 -6.96
C LYS A 79 -13.35 0.31 -8.25
N ASP A 80 -12.77 -0.31 -9.28
CA ASP A 80 -13.42 -0.56 -10.57
C ASP A 80 -14.85 -1.09 -10.42
N THR A 81 -15.04 -2.07 -9.55
CA THR A 81 -16.37 -2.68 -9.28
C THR A 81 -17.37 -1.68 -8.68
N HIS A 82 -16.91 -0.76 -7.83
CA HIS A 82 -17.76 0.29 -7.28
C HIS A 82 -18.11 1.33 -8.36
N LEU A 83 -17.11 1.74 -9.17
CA LEU A 83 -17.31 2.73 -10.22
C LEU A 83 -18.35 2.30 -11.27
N ARG A 84 -18.42 0.98 -11.55
CA ARG A 84 -19.46 0.41 -12.46
C ARG A 84 -20.89 0.55 -11.95
N THR A 85 -21.08 0.77 -10.65
CA THR A 85 -22.40 0.91 -10.01
C THR A 85 -22.77 2.35 -9.70
N ILE A 86 -21.86 3.31 -9.94
CA ILE A 86 -22.05 4.73 -9.66
C ILE A 86 -22.37 5.45 -10.96
N GLU A 87 -23.59 5.94 -11.11
CA GLU A 87 -24.03 6.67 -12.32
C GLU A 87 -23.41 8.07 -12.42
N ASN A 88 -23.24 8.76 -11.28
CA ASN A 88 -22.65 10.09 -11.20
C ASN A 88 -21.61 10.15 -10.07
N LEU A 89 -20.34 10.08 -10.43
CA LEU A 89 -19.24 10.04 -9.47
C LEU A 89 -19.13 11.34 -8.64
N ALA A 90 -19.33 12.50 -9.26
CA ALA A 90 -19.23 13.79 -8.56
C ALA A 90 -20.32 13.93 -7.48
N GLU A 91 -21.55 13.54 -7.79
CA GLU A 91 -22.65 13.55 -6.82
C GLU A 91 -22.42 12.52 -5.71
N PHE A 92 -21.91 11.33 -6.06
CA PHE A 92 -21.55 10.31 -5.07
C PHE A 92 -20.49 10.83 -4.09
N VAL A 93 -19.39 11.41 -4.58
CA VAL A 93 -18.32 11.96 -3.76
C VAL A 93 -18.85 13.09 -2.85
N LYS A 94 -19.68 13.96 -3.38
CA LYS A 94 -20.32 15.04 -2.61
C LYS A 94 -21.20 14.52 -1.46
N ILE A 95 -21.95 13.44 -1.69
CA ILE A 95 -22.76 12.78 -0.67
C ILE A 95 -21.86 12.07 0.33
N ALA A 96 -20.84 11.35 -0.15
CA ALA A 96 -19.89 10.64 0.69
C ALA A 96 -19.18 11.57 1.68
N ARG A 97 -18.70 12.74 1.23
CA ARG A 97 -18.07 13.78 2.08
C ARG A 97 -18.92 14.21 3.26
N LYS A 98 -20.26 14.13 3.15
CA LYS A 98 -21.18 14.47 4.26
C LYS A 98 -21.39 13.34 5.26
N ARG A 99 -20.96 12.11 4.92
CA ARG A 99 -21.23 10.92 5.71
C ARG A 99 -19.99 10.28 6.32
N ILE A 100 -18.82 10.51 5.71
CA ILE A 100 -17.53 10.04 6.25
C ILE A 100 -17.00 11.03 7.29
N SER A 101 -16.03 10.59 8.09
CA SER A 101 -15.34 11.48 9.03
C SER A 101 -14.64 12.62 8.28
N TRP A 102 -14.57 13.79 8.86
CA TRP A 102 -13.91 14.98 8.29
C TRP A 102 -12.47 14.74 7.84
N VAL A 103 -11.73 13.87 8.53
CA VAL A 103 -10.34 13.56 8.25
C VAL A 103 -10.14 12.39 7.27
N THR A 104 -11.24 11.70 6.89
CA THR A 104 -11.17 10.56 5.99
C THR A 104 -10.93 11.01 4.55
N LYS A 105 -9.89 10.43 3.93
CA LYS A 105 -9.60 10.65 2.52
C LYS A 105 -10.49 9.79 1.61
N ILE A 106 -10.73 10.30 0.41
CA ILE A 106 -11.38 9.56 -0.68
C ILE A 106 -10.33 9.21 -1.72
N GLU A 107 -10.13 7.93 -1.93
CA GLU A 107 -9.20 7.37 -2.89
C GLU A 107 -9.99 6.66 -4.01
N ILE A 108 -9.60 6.90 -5.26
CA ILE A 108 -10.27 6.31 -6.43
C ILE A 108 -9.24 5.58 -7.28
N GLU A 109 -9.47 4.27 -7.46
CA GLU A 109 -8.68 3.39 -8.31
C GLU A 109 -9.11 3.60 -9.77
N CYS A 110 -8.15 3.92 -10.63
CA CYS A 110 -8.35 4.25 -12.04
C CYS A 110 -7.42 3.41 -12.92
N GLU A 111 -7.97 2.84 -14.00
CA GLU A 111 -7.25 2.04 -14.99
C GLU A 111 -6.98 2.82 -16.29
N THR A 112 -7.65 3.96 -16.48
CA THR A 112 -7.54 4.79 -17.69
C THR A 112 -7.42 6.26 -17.36
N PHE A 113 -6.81 7.03 -18.27
CA PHE A 113 -6.67 8.47 -18.11
C PHE A 113 -8.02 9.19 -17.99
N SER A 114 -9.03 8.77 -18.75
CA SER A 114 -10.37 9.34 -18.66
C SER A 114 -11.04 9.12 -17.29
N GLN A 115 -10.79 7.96 -16.64
CA GLN A 115 -11.25 7.73 -15.28
C GLN A 115 -10.53 8.67 -14.29
N VAL A 116 -9.23 8.92 -14.50
CA VAL A 116 -8.45 9.85 -13.68
C VAL A 116 -9.02 11.27 -13.77
N GLU A 117 -9.30 11.78 -14.98
CA GLU A 117 -9.92 13.10 -15.17
C GLU A 117 -11.24 13.20 -14.40
N THR A 118 -12.13 12.23 -14.60
CA THR A 118 -13.44 12.18 -13.92
C THR A 118 -13.29 12.11 -12.39
N ALA A 119 -12.32 11.33 -11.89
CA ALA A 119 -12.09 11.16 -10.45
C ALA A 119 -11.51 12.44 -9.80
N MET A 120 -10.59 13.12 -10.48
CA MET A 120 -10.03 14.40 -10.02
C MET A 120 -11.10 15.50 -10.01
N GLU A 121 -11.91 15.60 -11.07
CA GLU A 121 -13.03 16.54 -11.17
C GLU A 121 -14.09 16.27 -10.10
N ALA A 122 -14.34 15.00 -9.75
CA ALA A 122 -15.25 14.62 -8.69
C ALA A 122 -14.76 14.98 -7.28
N GLY A 123 -13.49 15.34 -7.11
CA GLY A 123 -12.91 15.75 -5.83
C GLY A 123 -12.34 14.61 -5.01
N ALA A 124 -11.68 13.64 -5.65
CA ALA A 124 -10.83 12.66 -4.97
C ALA A 124 -9.67 13.34 -4.24
N ASP A 125 -9.19 12.75 -3.15
CA ASP A 125 -7.96 13.18 -2.46
C ASP A 125 -6.74 12.43 -2.96
N ILE A 126 -6.96 11.19 -3.41
CA ILE A 126 -5.91 10.29 -3.90
C ILE A 126 -6.42 9.59 -5.18
N ILE A 127 -5.59 9.57 -6.20
CA ILE A 127 -5.80 8.75 -7.40
C ILE A 127 -4.85 7.58 -7.35
N MET A 128 -5.38 6.36 -7.38
CA MET A 128 -4.57 5.16 -7.55
C MET A 128 -4.58 4.75 -9.02
N CYS A 129 -3.41 4.83 -9.68
CA CYS A 129 -3.20 4.32 -11.02
C CYS A 129 -2.99 2.80 -10.96
N ASP A 130 -4.01 2.00 -11.29
CA ASP A 130 -3.92 0.54 -11.24
C ASP A 130 -3.53 -0.04 -12.58
N ASN A 131 -2.43 -0.79 -12.63
CA ASN A 131 -1.90 -1.46 -13.82
C ASN A 131 -1.65 -0.53 -15.04
N MET A 132 -1.46 0.75 -14.83
CA MET A 132 -1.10 1.69 -15.89
C MET A 132 0.38 1.58 -16.29
N THR A 133 0.68 1.86 -17.56
CA THR A 133 2.05 1.96 -18.05
C THR A 133 2.77 3.17 -17.45
N PHE A 134 4.10 3.16 -17.41
CA PHE A 134 4.90 4.29 -16.94
C PHE A 134 4.59 5.60 -17.68
N GLN A 135 4.32 5.51 -18.99
CA GLN A 135 3.96 6.71 -19.78
C GLN A 135 2.60 7.25 -19.37
N GLN A 136 1.59 6.39 -19.21
CA GLN A 136 0.26 6.83 -18.75
C GLN A 136 0.33 7.48 -17.37
N ILE A 137 1.14 6.92 -16.45
CA ILE A 137 1.31 7.51 -15.12
C ILE A 137 1.99 8.88 -15.20
N LYS A 138 3.01 9.05 -16.05
CA LYS A 138 3.64 10.36 -16.27
C LYS A 138 2.65 11.40 -16.81
N ASP A 139 1.73 10.98 -17.70
CA ASP A 139 0.68 11.86 -18.21
C ASP A 139 -0.32 12.25 -17.11
N VAL A 140 -0.67 11.29 -16.23
CA VAL A 140 -1.51 11.54 -15.04
C VAL A 140 -0.83 12.53 -14.09
N VAL A 141 0.44 12.31 -13.76
CA VAL A 141 1.21 13.20 -12.87
C VAL A 141 1.26 14.61 -13.44
N LYS A 142 1.58 14.75 -14.73
CA LYS A 142 1.60 16.05 -15.41
C LYS A 142 0.25 16.75 -15.34
N TYR A 143 -0.84 16.04 -15.60
CA TYR A 143 -2.21 16.57 -15.52
C TYR A 143 -2.57 17.00 -14.11
N ARG A 144 -2.20 16.20 -13.10
CA ARG A 144 -2.36 16.53 -11.68
C ARG A 144 -1.62 17.81 -11.32
N ASP A 145 -0.35 17.93 -11.69
CA ASP A 145 0.50 19.06 -11.33
C ASP A 145 -0.03 20.38 -11.93
N ASP A 146 -0.60 20.31 -13.16
CA ASP A 146 -1.17 21.49 -13.84
C ASP A 146 -2.52 21.93 -13.25
N LYS A 147 -3.41 20.99 -12.93
CA LYS A 147 -4.80 21.30 -12.58
C LYS A 147 -5.19 21.03 -11.15
N TYR A 148 -4.58 20.04 -10.51
CA TYR A 148 -4.99 19.52 -9.20
C TYR A 148 -3.79 19.23 -8.27
N PRO A 149 -2.87 20.18 -8.03
CA PRO A 149 -1.60 19.92 -7.33
C PRO A 149 -1.73 19.43 -5.89
N HIS A 150 -2.93 19.46 -5.34
CA HIS A 150 -3.23 18.97 -4.00
C HIS A 150 -3.63 17.50 -3.94
N ILE A 151 -3.92 16.86 -5.09
CA ILE A 151 -4.30 15.45 -5.17
C ILE A 151 -3.04 14.60 -5.18
N LEU A 152 -3.01 13.56 -4.37
CA LEU A 152 -1.92 12.59 -4.37
C LEU A 152 -2.13 11.54 -5.47
N VAL A 153 -1.03 11.10 -6.07
CA VAL A 153 -1.05 10.03 -7.08
C VAL A 153 -0.27 8.83 -6.55
N GLU A 154 -0.92 7.69 -6.52
CA GLU A 154 -0.35 6.40 -6.15
C GLU A 154 -0.28 5.50 -7.39
N ALA A 155 0.83 4.79 -7.56
CA ALA A 155 0.93 3.70 -8.53
C ALA A 155 0.71 2.36 -7.83
N SER A 156 -0.10 1.49 -8.45
CA SER A 156 -0.42 0.15 -7.98
C SER A 156 -0.47 -0.85 -9.14
N GLY A 157 -0.44 -2.14 -8.81
CA GLY A 157 -0.51 -3.22 -9.80
C GLY A 157 0.86 -3.71 -10.26
N ASN A 158 1.13 -5.01 -10.01
CA ASN A 158 2.33 -5.72 -10.46
C ASN A 158 3.69 -5.06 -10.12
N ILE A 159 3.74 -4.21 -9.10
CA ILE A 159 4.98 -3.58 -8.64
C ILE A 159 5.81 -4.60 -7.88
N ASN A 160 7.05 -4.81 -8.36
CA ASN A 160 8.03 -5.73 -7.81
C ASN A 160 9.44 -5.08 -7.72
N LEU A 161 10.45 -5.82 -7.25
CA LEU A 161 11.80 -5.28 -7.07
C LEU A 161 12.43 -4.79 -8.38
N ASP A 162 12.08 -5.37 -9.52
CA ASP A 162 12.64 -5.01 -10.82
C ASP A 162 11.99 -3.75 -11.42
N THR A 163 10.75 -3.46 -11.03
CA THR A 163 9.94 -2.39 -11.64
C THR A 163 9.76 -1.16 -10.77
N ILE A 164 9.90 -1.26 -9.44
CA ILE A 164 9.58 -0.19 -8.50
C ILE A 164 10.34 1.11 -8.77
N GLN A 165 11.60 1.03 -9.19
CA GLN A 165 12.41 2.22 -9.50
C GLN A 165 11.86 3.00 -10.70
N GLU A 166 11.33 2.30 -11.71
CA GLU A 166 10.73 2.96 -12.87
C GLU A 166 9.40 3.62 -12.50
N TYR A 167 8.60 2.99 -11.62
CA TYR A 167 7.42 3.65 -11.06
C TYR A 167 7.78 4.91 -10.26
N ALA A 168 8.81 4.86 -9.42
CA ALA A 168 9.25 6.02 -8.66
C ALA A 168 9.72 7.19 -9.55
N LYS A 169 10.29 6.92 -10.74
CA LYS A 169 10.70 7.95 -11.72
C LYS A 169 9.54 8.59 -12.47
N THR A 170 8.31 8.13 -12.30
CA THR A 170 7.15 8.73 -12.98
C THR A 170 6.68 10.01 -12.33
N GLY A 171 7.09 10.30 -11.09
CA GLY A 171 6.68 11.48 -10.33
C GLY A 171 5.45 11.25 -9.44
N VAL A 172 5.07 9.98 -9.20
CA VAL A 172 4.02 9.64 -8.22
C VAL A 172 4.45 9.96 -6.80
N ASP A 173 3.50 10.18 -5.92
CA ASP A 173 3.75 10.43 -4.50
C ASP A 173 3.99 9.13 -3.74
N ALA A 174 3.36 8.04 -4.17
CA ALA A 174 3.46 6.75 -3.52
C ALA A 174 3.41 5.58 -4.51
N VAL A 175 3.96 4.45 -4.07
CA VAL A 175 3.82 3.14 -4.74
C VAL A 175 3.34 2.11 -3.72
N SER A 176 2.32 1.32 -4.07
CA SER A 176 1.84 0.24 -3.20
C SER A 176 2.13 -1.14 -3.79
N SER A 177 2.61 -2.05 -2.94
CA SER A 177 2.87 -3.43 -3.34
C SER A 177 2.46 -4.42 -2.26
N GLY A 178 1.56 -5.35 -2.63
CA GLY A 178 1.23 -6.49 -1.77
C GLY A 178 2.37 -7.49 -1.64
N SER A 179 3.30 -7.51 -2.61
CA SER A 179 4.42 -8.45 -2.65
C SER A 179 5.34 -8.33 -1.45
N ILE A 180 5.43 -7.15 -0.83
CA ILE A 180 6.23 -6.95 0.40
C ILE A 180 5.75 -7.82 1.56
N ILE A 181 4.49 -8.29 1.54
CA ILE A 181 3.91 -9.17 2.56
C ILE A 181 3.71 -10.58 2.00
N HIS A 182 2.86 -10.74 0.95
CA HIS A 182 2.43 -12.08 0.54
C HIS A 182 3.50 -12.88 -0.22
N GLN A 183 4.58 -12.25 -0.70
CA GLN A 183 5.74 -12.91 -1.31
C GLN A 183 6.97 -12.92 -0.40
N ALA A 184 6.87 -12.43 0.84
CA ALA A 184 7.99 -12.43 1.77
C ALA A 184 8.36 -13.86 2.18
N THR A 185 9.66 -14.18 2.05
CA THR A 185 10.22 -15.46 2.50
C THR A 185 10.60 -15.34 3.96
N TRP A 186 10.29 -16.35 4.75
CA TRP A 186 10.71 -16.44 6.15
C TRP A 186 12.22 -16.48 6.26
N LEU A 187 12.77 -15.80 7.27
CA LEU A 187 14.18 -15.92 7.59
C LEU A 187 14.42 -17.14 8.48
N ASP A 188 15.56 -17.79 8.30
CA ASP A 188 15.92 -18.93 9.12
C ASP A 188 16.57 -18.48 10.43
N PHE A 189 15.92 -18.80 11.55
CA PHE A 189 16.43 -18.59 12.90
C PHE A 189 16.40 -19.90 13.68
N SER A 190 17.41 -20.11 14.51
CA SER A 190 17.46 -21.21 15.46
C SER A 190 17.71 -20.66 16.88
N MET A 191 17.19 -21.34 17.89
CA MET A 191 17.46 -21.09 19.29
C MET A 191 18.40 -22.18 19.82
N ARG A 192 19.35 -21.78 20.65
CA ARG A 192 20.20 -22.69 21.41
C ARG A 192 20.05 -22.35 22.88
N VAL A 193 20.08 -23.37 23.70
CA VAL A 193 20.09 -23.26 25.17
C VAL A 193 21.48 -23.67 25.61
N ASP A 194 22.18 -22.78 26.26
CA ASP A 194 23.50 -23.04 26.85
C ASP A 194 23.37 -23.47 28.33
#